data_33713288998eb2ea94562b82ab22d7d4
#
_entry.id   33713288998eb2ea94562b82ab22d7d4
#
_cell.length_a   1.000
_cell.length_b   1.000
_cell.length_c   1.000
_cell.angle_alpha   90.00
_cell.angle_beta   90.00
_cell.angle_gamma   90.00
#
_symmetry.space_group_name_H-M   'P 1'
#
loop_
_entity.id
_entity.type
_entity.pdbx_description
1 polymer ?
#
loop_
_entity_poly.entity_id
_entity_poly.type
_entity_poly.pdbx_seq_one_letter_code
_entity_poly.pdbx_strand_id
1 'polypeptide(L)'
;MFSIMASKWEDMALAHVSNVIHVVHHFIREALDHACHSDIVFENLWALITVEIKRRYMRAIDDTEIALDHELDDKATTDILKLYVMLGNYKKHAAGSAGTSGSTKAERIYGIMRSYYESRLVDLINKICAKVVNEGLLHAPDSPIKVFNLSAVAGTPNAVVSTIFVDHERRRLQDEIAQIEGELSTLQDSQAV
;
A
#
# COMPACT_ATOMS: atom_id res chain seq x y z
N MET A 1 26.33 14.38 -9.39
CA MET A 1 26.28 12.94 -9.61
C MET A 1 25.34 12.24 -8.63
N PHE A 2 25.43 12.53 -7.32
CA PHE A 2 24.54 11.98 -6.29
C PHE A 2 23.07 12.32 -6.54
N SER A 3 22.74 13.57 -6.88
CA SER A 3 21.39 14.04 -7.19
C SER A 3 20.74 13.29 -8.38
N ILE A 4 21.52 12.92 -9.40
CA ILE A 4 20.99 12.18 -10.57
C ILE A 4 20.71 10.70 -10.21
N MET A 5 21.43 10.14 -9.26
CA MET A 5 21.20 8.76 -8.79
C MET A 5 20.02 8.71 -7.82
N ALA A 6 19.84 9.76 -7.04
CA ALA A 6 18.75 9.89 -6.08
C ALA A 6 17.39 10.10 -6.75
N SER A 7 17.31 10.81 -7.88
CA SER A 7 16.06 10.93 -8.64
C SER A 7 15.52 9.58 -9.16
N LYS A 8 16.41 8.61 -9.41
CA LYS A 8 15.99 7.25 -9.77
C LYS A 8 15.39 6.47 -8.60
N TRP A 9 15.75 6.80 -7.37
CA TRP A 9 15.17 6.18 -6.20
C TRP A 9 13.71 6.58 -6.01
N GLU A 10 13.40 7.85 -6.29
CA GLU A 10 12.05 8.39 -6.23
C GLU A 10 11.10 7.62 -7.15
N ASP A 11 11.45 7.51 -8.43
CA ASP A 11 10.65 6.76 -9.40
C ASP A 11 10.46 5.29 -8.99
N MET A 12 11.52 4.65 -8.49
CA MET A 12 11.47 3.26 -8.07
C MET A 12 10.63 3.06 -6.80
N ALA A 13 10.75 3.96 -5.84
CA ALA A 13 10.02 3.90 -4.58
C ALA A 13 8.53 4.13 -4.80
N LEU A 14 8.17 5.16 -5.56
CA LEU A 14 6.78 5.46 -5.91
C LEU A 14 6.15 4.35 -6.74
N ALA A 15 6.89 3.79 -7.71
CA ALA A 15 6.42 2.65 -8.48
C ALA A 15 6.18 1.41 -7.59
N HIS A 16 7.07 1.15 -6.63
CA HIS A 16 6.91 0.04 -5.69
C HIS A 16 5.68 0.23 -4.80
N VAL A 17 5.51 1.40 -4.19
CA VAL A 17 4.36 1.71 -3.33
C VAL A 17 3.06 1.67 -4.14
N SER A 18 3.06 2.19 -5.37
CA SER A 18 1.91 2.10 -6.27
C SER A 18 1.52 0.65 -6.58
N ASN A 19 2.49 -0.22 -6.83
CA ASN A 19 2.22 -1.66 -7.04
C ASN A 19 1.63 -2.31 -5.80
N VAL A 20 2.14 -1.99 -4.60
CA VAL A 20 1.57 -2.49 -3.34
C VAL A 20 0.14 -1.99 -3.14
N ILE A 21 -0.13 -0.72 -3.42
CA ILE A 21 -1.48 -0.14 -3.38
C ILE A 21 -2.42 -0.91 -4.33
N HIS A 22 -1.97 -1.24 -5.52
CA HIS A 22 -2.75 -2.04 -6.48
C HIS A 22 -3.11 -3.42 -5.93
N VAL A 23 -2.14 -4.12 -5.33
CA VAL A 23 -2.37 -5.43 -4.71
C VAL A 23 -3.34 -5.33 -3.54
N VAL A 24 -3.17 -4.34 -2.66
CA VAL A 24 -4.07 -4.10 -1.52
C VAL A 24 -5.47 -3.74 -1.99
N HIS A 25 -5.59 -2.90 -3.01
CA HIS A 25 -6.88 -2.53 -3.60
C HIS A 25 -7.63 -3.73 -4.15
N HIS A 26 -6.95 -4.57 -4.92
CA HIS A 26 -7.52 -5.78 -5.48
C HIS A 26 -7.97 -6.74 -4.38
N PHE A 27 -7.11 -6.96 -3.37
CA PHE A 27 -7.42 -7.79 -2.22
C PHE A 27 -8.69 -7.31 -1.47
N ILE A 28 -8.80 -6.00 -1.20
CA ILE A 28 -9.97 -5.45 -0.49
C ILE A 28 -11.23 -5.63 -1.33
N ARG A 29 -11.14 -5.39 -2.63
CA ARG A 29 -12.27 -5.55 -3.55
C ARG A 29 -12.75 -6.99 -3.61
N GLU A 30 -11.85 -7.93 -3.83
CA GLU A 30 -12.18 -9.37 -3.88
C GLU A 30 -12.72 -9.89 -2.55
N ALA A 31 -12.11 -9.48 -1.43
CA ALA A 31 -12.58 -9.87 -0.11
C ALA A 31 -13.99 -9.37 0.16
N LEU A 32 -14.30 -8.14 -0.24
CA LEU A 32 -15.64 -7.58 -0.09
C LEU A 32 -16.65 -8.25 -1.03
N ASP A 33 -16.29 -8.48 -2.29
CA ASP A 33 -17.11 -9.18 -3.27
C ASP A 33 -17.46 -10.59 -2.79
N HIS A 34 -16.46 -11.32 -2.29
CA HIS A 34 -16.67 -12.65 -1.72
C HIS A 34 -17.57 -12.65 -0.47
N ALA A 35 -17.51 -11.59 0.33
CA ALA A 35 -18.34 -11.44 1.52
C ALA A 35 -19.78 -11.01 1.21
N CYS A 36 -20.01 -10.35 0.09
CA CYS A 36 -21.31 -9.87 -0.35
C CYS A 36 -22.02 -10.94 -1.16
N HIS A 37 -23.27 -11.29 -0.77
CA HIS A 37 -24.10 -12.24 -1.51
C HIS A 37 -24.87 -11.59 -2.66
N SER A 38 -24.74 -10.29 -2.86
CA SER A 38 -25.49 -9.51 -3.85
C SER A 38 -24.62 -8.40 -4.42
N ASP A 39 -24.56 -8.29 -5.75
CA ASP A 39 -23.82 -7.25 -6.46
C ASP A 39 -24.22 -5.83 -6.04
N ILE A 40 -25.50 -5.63 -5.71
CA ILE A 40 -26.01 -4.31 -5.30
C ILE A 40 -25.48 -3.94 -3.90
N VAL A 41 -25.48 -4.90 -2.98
CA VAL A 41 -24.90 -4.67 -1.64
C VAL A 41 -23.40 -4.37 -1.79
N PHE A 42 -22.72 -5.12 -2.64
CA PHE A 42 -21.32 -4.88 -2.95
C PHE A 42 -21.09 -3.46 -3.50
N GLU A 43 -21.78 -3.06 -4.55
CA GLU A 43 -21.59 -1.74 -5.18
C GLU A 43 -21.90 -0.59 -4.22
N ASN A 44 -22.94 -0.70 -3.41
CA ASN A 44 -23.28 0.31 -2.41
C ASN A 44 -22.22 0.42 -1.30
N LEU A 45 -21.75 -0.72 -0.78
CA LEU A 45 -20.68 -0.75 0.22
C LEU A 45 -19.36 -0.25 -0.37
N TRP A 46 -19.05 -0.66 -1.60
CA TRP A 46 -17.86 -0.21 -2.31
C TRP A 46 -17.84 1.30 -2.51
N ALA A 47 -18.96 1.88 -2.96
CA ALA A 47 -19.09 3.33 -3.10
C ALA A 47 -18.86 4.06 -1.78
N LEU A 48 -19.37 3.52 -0.67
CA LEU A 48 -19.22 4.09 0.66
C LEU A 48 -17.76 4.15 1.13
N ILE A 49 -17.01 3.06 0.93
CA ILE A 49 -15.63 2.95 1.45
C ILE A 49 -14.56 3.48 0.49
N THR A 50 -14.86 3.60 -0.80
CA THR A 50 -13.87 3.98 -1.84
C THR A 50 -13.22 5.34 -1.57
N VAL A 51 -13.98 6.30 -1.09
CA VAL A 51 -13.46 7.65 -0.78
C VAL A 51 -12.40 7.58 0.31
N GLU A 52 -12.68 6.84 1.37
CA GLU A 52 -11.75 6.68 2.49
C GLU A 52 -10.51 5.84 2.10
N ILE A 53 -10.70 4.79 1.31
CA ILE A 53 -9.60 3.99 0.76
C ILE A 53 -8.66 4.88 -0.07
N LYS A 54 -9.21 5.68 -1.00
CA LYS A 54 -8.40 6.60 -1.82
C LYS A 54 -7.63 7.60 -0.96
N ARG A 55 -8.26 8.16 0.08
CA ARG A 55 -7.59 9.07 1.02
C ARG A 55 -6.39 8.43 1.69
N ARG A 56 -6.49 7.15 2.05
CA ARG A 56 -5.41 6.40 2.70
C ARG A 56 -4.28 6.05 1.72
N TYR A 57 -4.61 5.76 0.45
CA TYR A 57 -3.61 5.56 -0.59
C TYR A 57 -2.82 6.84 -0.88
N MET A 58 -3.51 8.00 -0.97
CA MET A 58 -2.81 9.27 -1.14
C MET A 58 -1.86 9.55 0.01
N ARG A 59 -2.28 9.30 1.26
CA ARG A 59 -1.39 9.43 2.42
C ARG A 59 -0.14 8.55 2.30
N ALA A 60 -0.27 7.30 1.84
CA ALA A 60 0.88 6.43 1.68
C ALA A 60 1.86 6.93 0.61
N ILE A 61 1.36 7.58 -0.44
CA ILE A 61 2.19 8.25 -1.45
C ILE A 61 2.90 9.46 -0.83
N ASP A 62 2.18 10.33 -0.13
CA ASP A 62 2.73 11.50 0.56
C ASP A 62 3.80 11.08 1.59
N ASP A 63 3.56 10.04 2.38
CA ASP A 63 4.51 9.50 3.35
C ASP A 63 5.78 8.95 2.66
N THR A 64 5.63 8.44 1.44
CA THR A 64 6.78 7.99 0.62
C THR A 64 7.61 9.17 0.15
N GLU A 65 6.97 10.24 -0.35
CA GLU A 65 7.63 11.47 -0.77
C GLU A 65 8.36 12.13 0.42
N ILE A 66 7.71 12.22 1.57
CA ILE A 66 8.32 12.73 2.80
C ILE A 66 9.55 11.88 3.21
N ALA A 67 9.44 10.55 3.12
CA ALA A 67 10.56 9.67 3.46
C ALA A 67 11.74 9.86 2.49
N LEU A 68 11.46 10.10 1.21
CA LEU A 68 12.46 10.41 0.19
C LEU A 68 13.12 11.77 0.43
N ASP A 69 12.33 12.81 0.66
CA ASP A 69 12.84 14.16 0.96
C ASP A 69 13.74 14.16 2.19
N HIS A 70 13.31 13.50 3.26
CA HIS A 70 14.16 13.34 4.44
C HIS A 70 15.47 12.61 4.16
N GLU A 71 15.46 11.63 3.26
CA GLU A 71 16.65 10.89 2.90
C GLU A 71 17.59 11.73 2.02
N LEU A 72 17.04 12.62 1.21
CA LEU A 72 17.80 13.50 0.33
C LEU A 72 18.34 14.74 1.06
N ASP A 73 17.57 15.31 1.99
CA ASP A 73 17.84 16.62 2.60
C ASP A 73 18.64 16.52 3.91
N ASP A 74 18.42 15.48 4.70
CA ASP A 74 18.84 15.42 6.12
C ASP A 74 20.34 15.22 6.33
N LYS A 75 21.23 15.21 5.30
CA LYS A 75 22.49 14.56 5.64
C LYS A 75 23.77 14.91 4.89
N ALA A 76 23.78 16.00 4.19
CA ALA A 76 25.06 16.45 3.62
C ALA A 76 26.17 16.57 4.69
N THR A 77 25.82 16.97 5.90
CA THR A 77 26.79 17.20 7.01
C THR A 77 27.14 15.92 7.76
N THR A 78 26.16 15.11 8.10
CA THR A 78 26.38 13.85 8.85
C THR A 78 27.04 12.80 7.98
N ASP A 79 26.71 12.80 6.71
CA ASP A 79 27.25 11.85 5.74
C ASP A 79 28.69 12.17 5.32
N ILE A 80 29.05 13.43 5.26
CA ILE A 80 30.45 13.86 5.10
C ILE A 80 31.28 13.33 6.27
N LEU A 81 30.79 13.41 7.50
CA LEU A 81 31.46 12.84 8.67
C LEU A 81 31.60 11.31 8.61
N LYS A 82 30.56 10.60 8.21
CA LYS A 82 30.63 9.14 7.99
C LYS A 82 31.60 8.77 6.86
N LEU A 83 31.59 9.50 5.76
CA LEU A 83 32.56 9.35 4.69
C LEU A 83 34.00 9.59 5.16
N TYR A 84 34.22 10.60 6.01
CA TYR A 84 35.54 10.85 6.61
C TYR A 84 35.98 9.73 7.54
N VAL A 85 35.07 9.16 8.34
CA VAL A 85 35.36 8.01 9.21
C VAL A 85 35.67 6.76 8.38
N MET A 86 34.91 6.48 7.34
CA MET A 86 35.16 5.38 6.40
C MET A 86 36.49 5.54 5.68
N LEU A 87 36.81 6.74 5.18
CA LEU A 87 38.11 7.07 4.58
C LEU A 87 39.27 6.93 5.58
N GLY A 88 39.06 7.32 6.85
CA GLY A 88 40.04 7.19 7.93
C GLY A 88 40.33 5.72 8.27
N ASN A 89 39.30 4.90 8.39
CA ASN A 89 39.42 3.47 8.62
C ASN A 89 40.07 2.75 7.42
N TYR A 90 39.74 3.15 6.20
CA TYR A 90 40.37 2.62 4.99
C TYR A 90 41.88 2.95 4.93
N LYS A 91 42.29 4.17 5.32
CA LYS A 91 43.71 4.53 5.41
C LYS A 91 44.48 3.66 6.44
N LYS A 92 43.87 3.33 7.56
CA LYS A 92 44.47 2.44 8.56
C LYS A 92 44.66 1.02 8.06
N HIS A 93 43.68 0.48 7.36
CA HIS A 93 43.76 -0.87 6.75
C HIS A 93 44.72 -0.93 5.56
N ALA A 94 44.77 0.13 4.74
CA ALA A 94 45.72 0.20 3.61
C ALA A 94 47.17 0.37 4.05
N ALA A 95 47.42 1.00 5.19
CA ALA A 95 48.80 1.13 5.75
C ALA A 95 49.32 -0.19 6.31
N GLY A 96 48.45 -1.12 6.75
CA GLY A 96 48.84 -2.45 7.22
C GLY A 96 49.04 -3.51 6.11
N SER A 97 48.64 -3.21 4.87
CA SER A 97 48.73 -4.13 3.71
C SER A 97 49.69 -3.58 2.64
N ALA A 98 50.95 -3.43 3.01
CA ALA A 98 52.01 -2.96 2.12
C ALA A 98 52.46 -4.05 1.09
N GLY A 99 51.54 -4.74 0.48
CA GLY A 99 51.94 -5.88 -0.36
C GLY A 99 51.10 -6.20 -1.61
N THR A 100 49.97 -5.57 -1.87
CA THR A 100 49.18 -5.99 -3.02
C THR A 100 48.57 -4.84 -3.81
N SER A 101 49.15 -4.69 -5.01
CA SER A 101 48.50 -4.32 -6.26
C SER A 101 47.78 -2.99 -6.37
N GLY A 102 48.34 -2.12 -7.10
CA GLY A 102 47.94 -1.25 -8.20
C GLY A 102 46.56 -0.60 -8.30
N SER A 103 45.70 -0.67 -7.28
CA SER A 103 44.39 0.01 -7.28
C SER A 103 44.62 1.52 -7.25
N THR A 104 44.17 2.21 -8.28
CA THR A 104 44.27 3.66 -8.40
C THR A 104 43.47 4.36 -7.29
N LYS A 105 43.90 5.58 -6.90
CA LYS A 105 43.16 6.41 -5.94
C LYS A 105 41.68 6.60 -6.35
N ALA A 106 41.41 6.63 -7.65
CA ALA A 106 40.07 6.75 -8.21
C ALA A 106 39.22 5.53 -7.98
N GLU A 107 39.74 4.31 -8.13
CA GLU A 107 39.02 3.05 -7.86
C GLU A 107 38.67 2.91 -6.38
N ARG A 108 39.55 3.37 -5.50
CA ARG A 108 39.30 3.37 -4.05
C ARG A 108 38.17 4.32 -3.65
N ILE A 109 38.18 5.54 -4.21
CA ILE A 109 37.12 6.53 -3.96
C ILE A 109 35.79 5.99 -4.53
N TYR A 110 35.80 5.42 -5.71
CA TYR A 110 34.61 4.81 -6.32
C TYR A 110 34.06 3.67 -5.46
N GLY A 111 34.89 2.78 -4.94
CA GLY A 111 34.48 1.70 -4.08
C GLY A 111 33.80 2.19 -2.78
N ILE A 112 34.35 3.25 -2.16
CA ILE A 112 33.76 3.86 -0.96
C ILE A 112 32.40 4.50 -1.28
N MET A 113 32.34 5.26 -2.36
CA MET A 113 31.08 5.90 -2.81
C MET A 113 30.02 4.87 -3.14
N ARG A 114 30.40 3.77 -3.79
CA ARG A 114 29.48 2.68 -4.13
C ARG A 114 28.94 1.98 -2.85
N SER A 115 29.81 1.63 -1.92
CA SER A 115 29.38 0.99 -0.65
C SER A 115 28.48 1.92 0.16
N TYR A 116 28.76 3.22 0.16
CA TYR A 116 27.92 4.21 0.80
C TYR A 116 26.53 4.28 0.14
N TYR A 117 26.50 4.38 -1.19
CA TYR A 117 25.26 4.40 -1.95
C TYR A 117 24.41 3.14 -1.72
N GLU A 118 25.01 1.96 -1.75
CA GLU A 118 24.34 0.69 -1.51
C GLU A 118 23.74 0.63 -0.08
N SER A 119 24.47 1.09 0.92
CA SER A 119 23.97 1.17 2.30
C SER A 119 22.77 2.10 2.43
N ARG A 120 22.83 3.27 1.79
CA ARG A 120 21.72 4.24 1.84
C ARG A 120 20.48 3.77 1.11
N LEU A 121 20.66 3.09 -0.01
CA LEU A 121 19.55 2.47 -0.74
C LEU A 121 18.84 1.41 0.11
N VAL A 122 19.60 0.57 0.81
CA VAL A 122 19.02 -0.44 1.72
C VAL A 122 18.26 0.22 2.86
N ASP A 123 18.80 1.29 3.47
CA ASP A 123 18.14 2.02 4.54
C ASP A 123 16.81 2.66 4.05
N LEU A 124 16.81 3.24 2.86
CA LEU A 124 15.60 3.80 2.25
C LEU A 124 14.54 2.74 1.97
N ILE A 125 14.95 1.61 1.35
CA ILE A 125 14.05 0.49 1.09
C ILE A 125 13.43 0.00 2.40
N ASN A 126 14.24 -0.20 3.44
CA ASN A 126 13.75 -0.64 4.74
C ASN A 126 12.76 0.36 5.36
N LYS A 127 13.01 1.67 5.24
CA LYS A 127 12.08 2.70 5.72
C LYS A 127 10.74 2.64 4.99
N ILE A 128 10.76 2.56 3.65
CA ILE A 128 9.53 2.50 2.85
C ILE A 128 8.77 1.21 3.15
N CYS A 129 9.43 0.06 3.13
CA CYS A 129 8.79 -1.21 3.42
C CYS A 129 8.24 -1.29 4.85
N ALA A 130 8.98 -0.81 5.86
CA ALA A 130 8.52 -0.87 7.24
C ALA A 130 7.43 0.16 7.54
N LYS A 131 7.65 1.44 7.22
CA LYS A 131 6.74 2.51 7.61
C LYS A 131 5.55 2.67 6.67
N VAL A 132 5.80 2.75 5.37
CA VAL A 132 4.72 3.02 4.43
C VAL A 132 3.92 1.77 4.13
N VAL A 133 4.60 0.68 3.77
CA VAL A 133 3.89 -0.55 3.38
C VAL A 133 3.37 -1.27 4.62
N ASN A 134 4.27 -1.69 5.51
CA ASN A 134 3.89 -2.56 6.62
C ASN A 134 3.02 -1.82 7.67
N GLU A 135 3.48 -0.67 8.16
CA GLU A 135 2.72 0.09 9.13
C GLU A 135 1.52 0.80 8.46
N GLY A 136 1.74 1.61 7.42
CA GLY A 136 0.71 2.46 6.82
C GLY A 136 -0.37 1.67 6.08
N LEU A 137 0.00 0.83 5.11
CA LEU A 137 -0.97 0.14 4.27
C LEU A 137 -1.55 -1.13 4.88
N LEU A 138 -0.82 -1.85 5.74
CA LEU A 138 -1.25 -3.16 6.22
C LEU A 138 -1.70 -3.15 7.70
N HIS A 139 -0.95 -2.56 8.61
CA HIS A 139 -1.14 -2.78 10.06
C HIS A 139 -1.68 -1.59 10.83
N ALA A 140 -1.56 -0.35 10.34
CA ALA A 140 -2.08 0.82 11.04
C ALA A 140 -3.57 0.66 11.42
N PRO A 141 -4.03 1.27 12.51
CA PRO A 141 -5.46 1.32 12.85
C PRO A 141 -6.31 1.92 11.71
N ASP A 142 -5.73 2.85 10.98
CA ASP A 142 -6.31 3.50 9.81
C ASP A 142 -5.79 2.94 8.47
N SER A 143 -5.30 1.69 8.44
CA SER A 143 -4.87 1.05 7.19
C SER A 143 -6.05 0.82 6.25
N PRO A 144 -5.83 0.84 4.91
CA PRO A 144 -6.88 0.56 3.93
C PRO A 144 -7.62 -0.75 4.17
N ILE A 145 -6.90 -1.79 4.62
CA ILE A 145 -7.48 -3.12 4.92
C ILE A 145 -8.49 -3.04 6.08
N LYS A 146 -8.31 -2.11 7.02
CA LYS A 146 -9.20 -1.93 8.17
C LYS A 146 -10.29 -0.89 7.96
N VAL A 147 -10.49 -0.41 6.76
CA VAL A 147 -11.56 0.54 6.41
C VAL A 147 -12.92 -0.04 6.74
N PHE A 148 -13.11 -1.32 6.43
CA PHE A 148 -14.36 -2.02 6.72
C PHE A 148 -14.28 -2.69 8.10
N ASN A 149 -14.60 -1.94 9.13
CA ASN A 149 -14.68 -2.44 10.51
C ASN A 149 -16.03 -2.07 11.13
N LEU A 150 -16.33 -2.71 12.25
CA LEU A 150 -17.61 -2.53 12.97
C LEU A 150 -17.88 -1.06 13.33
N SER A 151 -16.83 -0.30 13.66
CA SER A 151 -16.94 1.13 14.00
C SER A 151 -17.29 1.99 12.77
N ALA A 152 -16.76 1.65 11.59
CA ALA A 152 -17.11 2.32 10.35
C ALA A 152 -18.57 2.06 9.97
N VAL A 153 -19.05 0.84 10.13
CA VAL A 153 -20.46 0.49 9.90
C VAL A 153 -21.36 1.18 10.93
N ALA A 154 -20.99 1.17 12.21
CA ALA A 154 -21.75 1.84 13.26
C ALA A 154 -21.77 3.37 13.14
N GLY A 155 -20.74 3.96 12.55
CA GLY A 155 -20.68 5.40 12.24
C GLY A 155 -21.42 5.81 10.98
N THR A 156 -21.88 4.84 10.17
CA THR A 156 -22.62 5.12 8.93
C THR A 156 -24.05 5.59 9.27
N PRO A 157 -24.53 6.68 8.68
CA PRO A 157 -25.89 7.15 8.91
C PRO A 157 -26.92 6.03 8.67
N ASN A 158 -27.87 5.86 9.58
CA ASN A 158 -28.91 4.83 9.48
C ASN A 158 -29.67 4.87 8.14
N ALA A 159 -29.80 6.04 7.52
CA ALA A 159 -30.41 6.20 6.20
C ALA A 159 -29.63 5.47 5.09
N VAL A 160 -28.29 5.47 5.16
CA VAL A 160 -27.45 4.77 4.19
C VAL A 160 -27.49 3.26 4.45
N VAL A 161 -27.39 2.87 5.71
CA VAL A 161 -27.49 1.45 6.12
C VAL A 161 -28.84 0.86 5.71
N SER A 162 -29.94 1.57 5.96
CA SER A 162 -31.29 1.13 5.57
C SER A 162 -31.45 1.01 4.06
N THR A 163 -30.86 1.91 3.27
CA THR A 163 -30.91 1.82 1.79
C THR A 163 -30.21 0.56 1.30
N ILE A 164 -29.04 0.23 1.85
CA ILE A 164 -28.27 -0.96 1.49
C ILE A 164 -29.05 -2.25 1.79
N PHE A 165 -29.65 -2.35 2.98
CA PHE A 165 -30.32 -3.58 3.43
C PHE A 165 -31.77 -3.68 2.98
N VAL A 166 -32.51 -2.57 2.85
CA VAL A 166 -33.91 -2.58 2.42
C VAL A 166 -34.03 -3.00 0.95
N ASP A 167 -33.11 -2.56 0.07
CA ASP A 167 -33.15 -3.00 -1.33
C ASP A 167 -32.86 -4.51 -1.46
N HIS A 168 -32.00 -5.07 -0.64
CA HIS A 168 -31.75 -6.51 -0.62
C HIS A 168 -32.97 -7.31 -0.14
N GLU A 169 -33.55 -6.91 0.98
CA GLU A 169 -34.75 -7.57 1.53
C GLU A 169 -35.96 -7.43 0.59
N ARG A 170 -36.14 -6.26 -0.02
CA ARG A 170 -37.21 -6.04 -1.00
C ARG A 170 -37.08 -6.95 -2.22
N ARG A 171 -35.87 -7.15 -2.76
CA ARG A 171 -35.66 -8.07 -3.87
C ARG A 171 -35.91 -9.51 -3.46
N ARG A 172 -35.38 -9.94 -2.33
CA ARG A 172 -35.63 -11.27 -1.83
C ARG A 172 -37.12 -11.56 -1.69
N LEU A 173 -37.88 -10.62 -1.14
CA LEU A 173 -39.32 -10.73 -1.04
C LEU A 173 -40.03 -10.72 -2.41
N GLN A 174 -39.53 -9.94 -3.39
CA GLN A 174 -40.05 -9.95 -4.74
C GLN A 174 -39.82 -11.30 -5.44
N ASP A 175 -38.65 -11.88 -5.30
CA ASP A 175 -38.31 -13.19 -5.86
C ASP A 175 -39.18 -14.30 -5.22
N GLU A 176 -39.37 -14.23 -3.89
CA GLU A 176 -40.22 -15.15 -3.16
C GLU A 176 -41.69 -15.05 -3.57
N ILE A 177 -42.20 -13.85 -3.77
CA ILE A 177 -43.56 -13.60 -4.31
C ILE A 177 -43.70 -14.18 -5.72
N ALA A 178 -42.73 -13.93 -6.61
CA ALA A 178 -42.79 -14.46 -7.98
C ALA A 178 -42.76 -16.00 -8.03
N GLN A 179 -42.00 -16.62 -7.13
CA GLN A 179 -41.98 -18.07 -6.98
C GLN A 179 -43.34 -18.62 -6.53
N ILE A 180 -43.93 -18.02 -5.49
CA ILE A 180 -45.26 -18.43 -4.96
C ILE A 180 -46.36 -18.25 -6.01
N GLU A 181 -46.32 -17.13 -6.74
CA GLU A 181 -47.28 -16.89 -7.86
C GLU A 181 -47.15 -17.95 -8.94
N GLY A 182 -45.91 -18.36 -9.29
CA GLY A 182 -45.65 -19.44 -10.24
C GLY A 182 -46.18 -20.81 -9.77
N GLU A 183 -45.96 -21.12 -8.50
CA GLU A 183 -46.47 -22.36 -7.90
C GLU A 183 -48.01 -22.37 -7.84
N LEU A 184 -48.62 -21.25 -7.52
CA LEU A 184 -50.10 -21.10 -7.50
C LEU A 184 -50.72 -21.26 -8.86
N SER A 185 -50.10 -20.69 -9.91
CA SER A 185 -50.55 -20.89 -11.31
C SER A 185 -50.50 -22.37 -11.72
N THR A 186 -49.39 -23.06 -11.39
CA THR A 186 -49.27 -24.49 -11.71
C THR A 186 -50.30 -25.36 -10.99
N LEU A 187 -50.66 -25.00 -9.75
CA LEU A 187 -51.70 -25.69 -9.00
C LEU A 187 -53.10 -25.43 -9.58
N GLN A 188 -53.42 -24.22 -10.02
CA GLN A 188 -54.69 -23.87 -10.66
C GLN A 188 -54.88 -24.61 -12.00
N ASP A 189 -53.81 -24.69 -12.81
CA ASP A 189 -53.82 -25.42 -14.05
C ASP A 189 -54.03 -26.94 -13.84
N SER A 190 -53.50 -27.49 -12.76
CA SER A 190 -53.70 -28.91 -12.41
C SER A 190 -55.07 -29.25 -11.82
N GLN A 191 -55.83 -28.25 -11.35
CA GLN A 191 -57.23 -28.46 -10.89
C GLN A 191 -58.28 -28.27 -11.98
N ALA A 192 -57.85 -27.71 -13.13
CA ALA A 192 -58.75 -27.46 -14.28
C ALA A 192 -58.85 -28.65 -15.27
N VAL A 193 -58.14 -29.75 -15.00
CA VAL A 193 -58.16 -31.02 -15.73
C VAL A 193 -59.00 -32.05 -14.99
#